data_18e0f8f09fcf9be0a556d8b01c937f79
#
_entry.id   18e0f8f09fcf9be0a556d8b01c937f79
#
_cell.length_a   1.000
_cell.length_b   1.000
_cell.length_c   1.000
_cell.angle_alpha   90.00
_cell.angle_beta   90.00
_cell.angle_gamma   90.00
#
_symmetry.space_group_name_H-M   'P 1'
#
loop_
_entity.id
_entity.type
_entity.pdbx_description
1 polymer ?
#
loop_
_entity_poly.entity_id
_entity_poly.type
_entity_poly.pdbx_seq_one_letter_code
_entity_poly.pdbx_strand_id
1 'polypeptide(L)'
;ISAYTMSTSNITSYVPNGMEVGSTPDGRSAKSPLNEGCSPTQGSDTCGPTAVLLSVAKLPNEKVAAGQLLNMRFSPSSMKSPESLAKFKALLRTSVRLGIYHNQFNVLDSKVLRDAMAHPENYGDLMVRVAGYCAQFVSLMPQAQEAILARSENGVSV
;
A
#
# COMPACT_ATOMS: atom_id res chain seq x y z
N ILE A 1 -12.40 26.47 19.50
CA ILE A 1 -12.82 26.18 18.10
C ILE A 1 -12.36 24.77 17.78
N SER A 2 -13.28 23.86 17.51
CA SER A 2 -12.95 22.50 17.05
C SER A 2 -12.79 22.52 15.54
N ALA A 3 -11.65 22.01 15.03
CA ALA A 3 -11.41 21.86 13.61
C ALA A 3 -11.66 20.39 13.21
N TYR A 4 -12.45 20.19 12.17
CA TYR A 4 -12.60 18.87 11.52
C TYR A 4 -11.69 18.83 10.32
N THR A 5 -10.78 17.87 10.29
CA THR A 5 -9.84 17.66 9.19
C THR A 5 -10.06 16.30 8.56
N MET A 6 -9.96 16.24 7.23
CA MET A 6 -10.04 14.98 6.49
C MET A 6 -8.73 14.21 6.59
N SER A 7 -8.82 12.89 6.76
CA SER A 7 -7.70 11.95 6.73
C SER A 7 -8.03 10.77 5.82
N THR A 8 -7.03 10.26 5.12
CA THR A 8 -7.08 8.97 4.42
C THR A 8 -6.19 7.93 5.09
N SER A 9 -5.84 8.13 6.37
CA SER A 9 -5.02 7.20 7.13
C SER A 9 -5.91 6.35 8.04
N ASN A 10 -5.96 5.05 7.79
CA ASN A 10 -6.78 4.09 8.55
C ASN A 10 -5.97 2.98 9.22
N ILE A 11 -4.66 3.05 9.18
CA ILE A 11 -3.72 2.08 9.79
C ILE A 11 -4.09 0.66 9.34
N THR A 12 -4.38 -0.26 10.28
CA THR A 12 -4.84 -1.64 9.99
C THR A 12 -6.35 -1.81 10.09
N SER A 13 -7.07 -0.77 10.49
CA SER A 13 -8.52 -0.85 10.71
C SER A 13 -9.33 -1.11 9.43
N TYR A 14 -8.74 -0.90 8.25
CA TYR A 14 -9.39 -1.22 6.97
C TYR A 14 -9.72 -2.72 6.84
N VAL A 15 -8.97 -3.61 7.48
CA VAL A 15 -9.24 -5.05 7.49
C VAL A 15 -10.45 -5.38 8.36
N PRO A 16 -10.44 -5.16 9.70
CA PRO A 16 -11.58 -5.49 10.55
C PRO A 16 -12.84 -4.70 10.18
N ASN A 17 -12.72 -3.43 9.82
CA ASN A 17 -13.88 -2.65 9.40
C ASN A 17 -14.51 -3.21 8.11
N GLY A 18 -13.68 -3.69 7.18
CA GLY A 18 -14.17 -4.35 5.97
C GLY A 18 -14.98 -5.61 6.25
N MET A 19 -14.63 -6.35 7.30
CA MET A 19 -15.36 -7.55 7.71
C MET A 19 -16.79 -7.25 8.20
N GLU A 20 -17.02 -6.05 8.73
CA GLU A 20 -18.34 -5.60 9.22
C GLU A 20 -19.18 -4.93 8.13
N VAL A 21 -18.57 -4.55 6.99
CA VAL A 21 -19.27 -3.85 5.91
C VAL A 21 -19.79 -4.83 4.85
N GLY A 22 -21.05 -4.65 4.45
CA GLY A 22 -21.68 -5.38 3.34
C GLY A 22 -21.05 -5.06 1.99
N SER A 23 -21.57 -5.65 0.91
CA SER A 23 -21.16 -5.33 -0.46
C SER A 23 -21.40 -3.87 -0.79
N THR A 24 -20.52 -3.27 -1.58
CA THR A 24 -20.62 -1.85 -1.98
C THR A 24 -20.86 -1.72 -3.48
N PRO A 25 -21.51 -0.62 -3.95
CA PRO A 25 -21.86 -0.46 -5.37
C PRO A 25 -20.69 -0.44 -6.34
N ASP A 26 -19.47 -0.19 -5.88
CA ASP A 26 -18.22 -0.22 -6.65
C ASP A 26 -17.70 -1.64 -6.94
N GLY A 27 -18.44 -2.67 -6.51
CA GLY A 27 -18.12 -4.08 -6.75
C GLY A 27 -17.33 -4.75 -5.61
N ARG A 28 -17.07 -4.06 -4.49
CA ARG A 28 -16.45 -4.70 -3.32
C ARG A 28 -17.38 -5.74 -2.71
N SER A 29 -16.90 -6.95 -2.51
CA SER A 29 -17.64 -8.03 -1.85
C SER A 29 -17.81 -7.78 -0.34
N ALA A 30 -18.89 -8.25 0.24
CA ALA A 30 -19.08 -8.23 1.68
C ALA A 30 -17.91 -8.92 2.39
N LYS A 31 -17.53 -8.41 3.56
CA LYS A 31 -16.46 -8.95 4.41
C LYS A 31 -15.05 -8.90 3.79
N SER A 32 -14.86 -8.29 2.63
CA SER A 32 -13.52 -8.03 2.12
C SER A 32 -12.94 -6.75 2.74
N PRO A 33 -11.61 -6.62 2.86
CA PRO A 33 -10.99 -5.39 3.37
C PRO A 33 -11.45 -4.14 2.63
N LEU A 34 -11.53 -3.02 3.33
CA LEU A 34 -11.67 -1.69 2.72
C LEU A 34 -10.34 -1.26 2.09
N ASN A 35 -10.34 -0.11 1.43
CA ASN A 35 -9.10 0.45 0.89
C ASN A 35 -8.16 0.90 2.02
N GLU A 36 -6.89 0.68 1.81
CA GLU A 36 -5.84 1.13 2.71
C GLU A 36 -5.44 2.57 2.38
N GLY A 37 -5.91 3.49 3.18
CA GLY A 37 -5.66 4.91 2.94
C GLY A 37 -6.24 5.39 1.61
N CYS A 38 -5.41 6.03 0.79
CA CYS A 38 -5.74 6.40 -0.60
C CYS A 38 -5.15 5.42 -1.63
N SER A 39 -4.66 4.27 -1.18
CA SER A 39 -4.17 3.22 -2.08
C SER A 39 -5.32 2.64 -2.89
N PRO A 40 -5.07 2.17 -4.12
CA PRO A 40 -6.08 1.47 -4.92
C PRO A 40 -6.66 0.26 -4.19
N THR A 41 -7.89 -0.11 -4.53
CA THR A 41 -8.45 -1.40 -4.12
C THR A 41 -7.49 -2.52 -4.52
N GLN A 42 -7.29 -3.47 -3.62
CA GLN A 42 -6.35 -4.57 -3.83
C GLN A 42 -6.61 -5.28 -5.17
N GLY A 43 -5.57 -5.40 -5.99
CA GLY A 43 -5.63 -6.03 -7.31
C GLY A 43 -6.20 -5.16 -8.44
N SER A 44 -6.59 -3.91 -8.18
CA SER A 44 -7.09 -2.99 -9.22
C SER A 44 -6.00 -2.15 -9.90
N ASP A 45 -4.80 -2.11 -9.33
CA ASP A 45 -3.64 -1.33 -9.82
C ASP A 45 -2.85 -2.06 -10.91
N THR A 46 -3.54 -2.46 -11.98
CA THR A 46 -2.98 -3.27 -13.08
C THR A 46 -2.14 -2.48 -14.09
N CYS A 47 -2.20 -1.15 -14.05
CA CYS A 47 -1.52 -0.27 -15.02
C CYS A 47 -0.21 0.32 -14.48
N GLY A 48 0.30 -0.22 -13.39
CA GLY A 48 1.59 0.14 -12.81
C GLY A 48 1.59 1.41 -11.94
N PRO A 49 2.73 1.72 -11.30
CA PRO A 49 2.81 2.73 -10.23
C PRO A 49 2.53 4.15 -10.70
N THR A 50 2.84 4.49 -11.94
CA THR A 50 2.53 5.83 -12.48
C THR A 50 1.04 6.05 -12.60
N ALA A 51 0.27 5.05 -13.02
CA ALA A 51 -1.18 5.13 -13.09
C ALA A 51 -1.81 5.30 -11.69
N VAL A 52 -1.25 4.63 -10.67
CA VAL A 52 -1.63 4.83 -9.27
C VAL A 52 -1.44 6.28 -8.86
N LEU A 53 -0.27 6.87 -9.11
CA LEU A 53 -0.01 8.29 -8.80
C LEU A 53 -0.99 9.22 -9.51
N LEU A 54 -1.25 8.99 -10.80
CA LEU A 54 -2.21 9.81 -11.56
C LEU A 54 -3.64 9.68 -11.04
N SER A 55 -4.02 8.52 -10.52
CA SER A 55 -5.32 8.30 -9.88
C SER A 55 -5.42 9.05 -8.56
N VAL A 56 -4.42 8.91 -7.68
CA VAL A 56 -4.37 9.58 -6.38
C VAL A 56 -4.28 11.10 -6.52
N ALA A 57 -3.63 11.60 -7.58
CA ALA A 57 -3.55 13.03 -7.88
C ALA A 57 -4.92 13.68 -8.18
N LYS A 58 -5.96 12.88 -8.50
CA LYS A 58 -7.33 13.40 -8.69
C LYS A 58 -8.07 13.66 -7.37
N LEU A 59 -7.53 13.18 -6.25
CA LEU A 59 -8.07 13.49 -4.93
C LEU A 59 -7.70 14.92 -4.55
N PRO A 60 -8.53 15.60 -3.75
CA PRO A 60 -8.22 16.94 -3.26
C PRO A 60 -7.15 16.87 -2.15
N ASN A 61 -5.92 16.47 -2.52
CA ASN A 61 -4.84 16.16 -1.59
C ASN A 61 -4.54 17.33 -0.64
N GLU A 62 -4.69 18.58 -1.11
CA GLU A 62 -4.49 19.79 -0.32
C GLU A 62 -5.51 19.94 0.84
N LYS A 63 -6.62 19.21 0.79
CA LYS A 63 -7.66 19.23 1.84
C LYS A 63 -7.49 18.11 2.87
N VAL A 64 -6.58 17.17 2.63
CA VAL A 64 -6.34 16.00 3.50
C VAL A 64 -5.31 16.36 4.58
N ALA A 65 -5.63 17.36 5.40
CA ALA A 65 -4.68 17.93 6.36
C ALA A 65 -4.36 17.01 7.56
N ALA A 66 -5.23 16.05 7.87
CA ALA A 66 -5.03 15.14 9.01
C ALA A 66 -4.25 13.86 8.65
N GLY A 67 -3.74 13.75 7.44
CA GLY A 67 -2.88 12.66 6.99
C GLY A 67 -3.38 11.95 5.73
N GLN A 68 -2.44 11.66 4.87
CA GLN A 68 -2.63 10.88 3.66
C GLN A 68 -1.75 9.63 3.74
N LEU A 69 -2.23 8.50 3.26
CA LEU A 69 -1.48 7.25 3.24
C LEU A 69 -1.60 6.60 1.86
N LEU A 70 -0.47 6.50 1.15
CA LEU A 70 -0.36 5.75 -0.09
C LEU A 70 0.73 4.69 0.06
N ASN A 71 0.34 3.42 0.05
CA ASN A 71 1.25 2.30 0.09
C ASN A 71 1.43 1.69 -1.30
N MET A 72 2.67 1.44 -1.65
CA MET A 72 3.05 0.71 -2.88
C MET A 72 4.07 -0.36 -2.54
N ARG A 73 4.01 -1.49 -3.26
CA ARG A 73 5.00 -2.56 -3.14
C ARG A 73 5.78 -2.71 -4.43
N PHE A 74 7.08 -2.91 -4.30
CA PHE A 74 8.00 -3.13 -5.41
C PHE A 74 8.76 -4.44 -5.23
N SER A 75 9.05 -5.10 -6.34
CA SER A 75 9.94 -6.25 -6.33
C SER A 75 11.39 -5.80 -6.06
N PRO A 76 12.16 -6.48 -5.21
CA PRO A 76 13.58 -6.20 -5.04
C PRO A 76 14.36 -6.30 -6.35
N SER A 77 13.95 -7.19 -7.25
CA SER A 77 14.57 -7.35 -8.58
C SER A 77 14.44 -6.10 -9.45
N SER A 78 13.33 -5.37 -9.31
CA SER A 78 13.07 -4.14 -10.05
C SER A 78 13.86 -2.92 -9.57
N MET A 79 14.65 -3.06 -8.50
CA MET A 79 15.45 -1.96 -7.92
C MET A 79 16.96 -2.16 -8.09
N LYS A 80 17.41 -3.19 -8.81
CA LYS A 80 18.82 -3.59 -8.87
C LYS A 80 19.65 -2.82 -9.89
N SER A 81 19.06 -2.34 -10.99
CA SER A 81 19.82 -1.66 -12.04
C SER A 81 19.83 -0.14 -11.84
N PRO A 82 20.90 0.56 -12.31
CA PRO A 82 20.94 2.01 -12.30
C PRO A 82 19.76 2.65 -13.05
N GLU A 83 19.29 2.03 -14.13
CA GLU A 83 18.14 2.48 -14.89
C GLU A 83 16.85 2.37 -14.09
N SER A 84 16.62 1.25 -13.40
CA SER A 84 15.46 1.06 -12.52
C SER A 84 15.44 2.07 -11.39
N LEU A 85 16.60 2.36 -10.79
CA LEU A 85 16.71 3.39 -9.76
C LEU A 85 16.44 4.80 -10.31
N ALA A 86 16.85 5.09 -11.56
CA ALA A 86 16.53 6.36 -12.21
C ALA A 86 15.03 6.50 -12.45
N LYS A 87 14.34 5.43 -12.88
CA LYS A 87 12.88 5.40 -13.05
C LYS A 87 12.17 5.57 -11.70
N PHE A 88 12.62 4.89 -10.65
CA PHE A 88 12.07 5.06 -9.30
C PHE A 88 12.25 6.49 -8.79
N LYS A 89 13.42 7.10 -9.00
CA LYS A 89 13.67 8.51 -8.68
C LYS A 89 12.73 9.45 -9.44
N ALA A 90 12.46 9.16 -10.73
CA ALA A 90 11.51 9.90 -11.52
C ALA A 90 10.08 9.76 -10.98
N LEU A 91 9.68 8.55 -10.55
CA LEU A 91 8.40 8.30 -9.91
C LEU A 91 8.21 9.15 -8.65
N LEU A 92 9.22 9.18 -7.76
CA LEU A 92 9.19 10.00 -6.55
C LEU A 92 9.04 11.51 -6.88
N ARG A 93 9.80 12.01 -7.85
CA ARG A 93 9.68 13.40 -8.29
C ARG A 93 8.29 13.70 -8.86
N THR A 94 7.72 12.75 -9.58
CA THR A 94 6.37 12.87 -10.14
C THR A 94 5.33 12.94 -9.03
N SER A 95 5.43 12.10 -7.99
CA SER A 95 4.49 12.14 -6.87
C SER A 95 4.49 13.50 -6.16
N VAL A 96 5.67 14.07 -5.93
CA VAL A 96 5.79 15.42 -5.34
C VAL A 96 5.15 16.50 -6.24
N ARG A 97 5.41 16.44 -7.55
CA ARG A 97 4.81 17.39 -8.52
C ARG A 97 3.29 17.27 -8.60
N LEU A 98 2.75 16.09 -8.36
CA LEU A 98 1.32 15.81 -8.34
C LEU A 98 0.65 16.17 -6.99
N GLY A 99 1.39 16.71 -6.03
CA GLY A 99 0.87 17.10 -4.73
C GLY A 99 0.52 15.92 -3.82
N ILE A 100 1.17 14.76 -4.00
CA ILE A 100 0.98 13.60 -3.16
C ILE A 100 1.96 13.71 -1.98
N TYR A 101 1.43 13.91 -0.77
CA TYR A 101 2.23 14.23 0.41
C TYR A 101 2.93 13.03 1.04
N HIS A 102 2.39 11.83 0.82
CA HIS A 102 2.85 10.64 1.52
C HIS A 102 2.91 9.45 0.59
N ASN A 103 4.08 8.83 0.55
CA ASN A 103 4.30 7.55 -0.14
C ASN A 103 5.08 6.62 0.79
N GLN A 104 4.58 5.41 0.96
CA GLN A 104 5.28 4.33 1.66
C GLN A 104 5.58 3.21 0.67
N PHE A 105 6.78 2.66 0.80
CA PHE A 105 7.23 1.59 -0.08
C PHE A 105 7.60 0.35 0.74
N ASN A 106 7.08 -0.79 0.32
CA ASN A 106 7.60 -2.10 0.68
C ASN A 106 8.39 -2.65 -0.52
N VAL A 107 9.65 -2.99 -0.31
CA VAL A 107 10.47 -3.64 -1.33
C VAL A 107 10.67 -5.08 -0.91
N LEU A 108 9.70 -5.92 -1.25
CA LEU A 108 9.59 -7.30 -0.77
C LEU A 108 9.09 -8.21 -1.90
N ASP A 109 9.63 -9.43 -1.93
CA ASP A 109 9.22 -10.48 -2.84
C ASP A 109 7.99 -11.23 -2.28
N SER A 110 6.98 -11.45 -3.10
CA SER A 110 5.80 -12.25 -2.75
C SER A 110 6.15 -13.67 -2.33
N LYS A 111 7.24 -14.25 -2.88
CA LYS A 111 7.69 -15.59 -2.50
C LYS A 111 8.18 -15.62 -1.05
N VAL A 112 8.95 -14.60 -0.64
CA VAL A 112 9.42 -14.44 0.75
C VAL A 112 8.25 -14.30 1.71
N LEU A 113 7.24 -13.50 1.35
CA LEU A 113 6.05 -13.32 2.20
C LEU A 113 5.25 -14.63 2.34
N ARG A 114 5.05 -15.38 1.24
CA ARG A 114 4.35 -16.68 1.30
C ARG A 114 5.13 -17.71 2.11
N ASP A 115 6.45 -17.74 1.96
CA ASP A 115 7.28 -18.65 2.74
C ASP A 115 7.27 -18.29 4.23
N ALA A 116 7.29 -17.02 4.56
CA ALA A 116 7.13 -16.52 5.94
C ALA A 116 5.78 -16.84 6.56
N MET A 117 4.71 -16.91 5.77
CA MET A 117 3.40 -17.39 6.26
C MET A 117 3.39 -18.90 6.52
N ALA A 118 4.13 -19.68 5.72
CA ALA A 118 4.21 -21.12 5.86
C ALA A 118 5.19 -21.57 6.95
N HIS A 119 6.29 -20.83 7.15
CA HIS A 119 7.39 -21.14 8.05
C HIS A 119 7.77 -19.93 8.92
N PRO A 120 6.87 -19.43 9.78
CA PRO A 120 7.07 -18.18 10.53
C PRO A 120 8.31 -18.21 11.44
N GLU A 121 8.72 -19.39 11.90
CA GLU A 121 9.90 -19.60 12.73
C GLU A 121 11.21 -19.16 12.07
N ASN A 122 11.26 -19.14 10.74
CA ASN A 122 12.44 -18.75 9.96
C ASN A 122 12.51 -17.23 9.67
N TYR A 123 11.45 -16.48 9.99
CA TYR A 123 11.25 -15.10 9.54
C TYR A 123 10.95 -14.11 10.67
N GLY A 124 11.47 -14.41 11.88
CA GLY A 124 11.27 -13.54 13.06
C GLY A 124 11.74 -12.10 12.85
N ASP A 125 12.73 -11.87 11.98
CA ASP A 125 13.28 -10.55 11.68
C ASP A 125 12.67 -9.88 10.44
N LEU A 126 11.71 -10.54 9.78
CA LEU A 126 11.09 -9.98 8.57
C LEU A 126 10.20 -8.80 8.93
N MET A 127 10.72 -7.60 8.71
CA MET A 127 9.99 -6.35 8.95
C MET A 127 9.25 -5.88 7.69
N VAL A 128 7.99 -5.52 7.87
CA VAL A 128 7.16 -4.92 6.82
C VAL A 128 6.64 -3.56 7.23
N ARG A 129 6.50 -2.67 6.26
CA ARG A 129 5.81 -1.41 6.45
C ARG A 129 4.32 -1.64 6.32
N VAL A 130 3.60 -1.50 7.42
CA VAL A 130 2.15 -1.78 7.45
C VAL A 130 1.38 -0.54 6.98
N ALA A 131 1.23 0.45 7.83
CA ALA A 131 0.51 1.68 7.53
C ALA A 131 0.95 2.78 8.50
N GLY A 132 2.03 3.49 8.19
CA GLY A 132 2.62 4.50 9.06
C GLY A 132 3.59 3.94 10.12
N TYR A 133 3.66 2.63 10.31
CA TYR A 133 4.60 1.94 11.21
C TYR A 133 5.14 0.66 10.57
N CYS A 134 6.23 0.12 11.14
CA CYS A 134 6.79 -1.17 10.78
C CYS A 134 6.44 -2.20 11.85
N ALA A 135 6.21 -3.42 11.42
CA ALA A 135 5.99 -4.56 12.32
C ALA A 135 6.67 -5.81 11.75
N GLN A 136 6.93 -6.77 12.61
CA GLN A 136 7.34 -8.11 12.20
C GLN A 136 6.18 -8.75 11.45
N PHE A 137 6.43 -9.21 10.23
CA PHE A 137 5.39 -9.78 9.37
C PHE A 137 4.70 -10.97 10.02
N VAL A 138 5.47 -11.85 10.64
CA VAL A 138 4.98 -13.08 11.27
C VAL A 138 4.15 -12.83 12.53
N SER A 139 4.27 -11.66 13.16
CA SER A 139 3.46 -11.26 14.33
C SER A 139 2.12 -10.65 13.98
N LEU A 140 1.88 -10.35 12.70
CA LEU A 140 0.61 -9.79 12.24
C LEU A 140 -0.49 -10.86 12.20
N MET A 141 -1.73 -10.43 12.39
CA MET A 141 -2.89 -11.30 12.18
C MET A 141 -2.90 -11.84 10.74
N PRO A 142 -3.31 -13.11 10.52
CA PRO A 142 -3.31 -13.72 9.17
C PRO A 142 -3.98 -12.86 8.10
N GLN A 143 -5.11 -12.24 8.42
CA GLN A 143 -5.83 -11.35 7.51
C GLN A 143 -5.00 -10.11 7.10
N ALA A 144 -4.17 -9.59 8.01
CA ALA A 144 -3.28 -8.48 7.70
C ALA A 144 -2.09 -8.95 6.85
N GLN A 145 -1.56 -10.15 7.08
CA GLN A 145 -0.52 -10.76 6.24
C GLN A 145 -1.05 -10.97 4.81
N GLU A 146 -2.24 -11.54 4.68
CA GLU A 146 -2.91 -11.73 3.39
C GLU A 146 -3.15 -10.39 2.67
N ALA A 147 -3.61 -9.37 3.40
CA ALA A 147 -3.82 -8.03 2.84
C ALA A 147 -2.52 -7.40 2.33
N ILE A 148 -1.39 -7.60 3.02
CA ILE A 148 -0.07 -7.13 2.56
C ILE A 148 0.39 -7.92 1.34
N LEU A 149 0.18 -9.23 1.33
CA LEU A 149 0.51 -10.10 0.19
C LEU A 149 -0.33 -9.77 -1.05
N ALA A 150 -1.60 -9.41 -0.86
CA ALA A 150 -2.53 -9.06 -1.95
C ALA A 150 -2.24 -7.70 -2.61
N ARG A 151 -1.41 -6.84 -1.99
CA ARG A 151 -0.97 -5.60 -2.64
C ARG A 151 -0.22 -5.93 -3.93
N SER A 152 -0.55 -5.23 -5.01
CA SER A 152 0.12 -5.44 -6.29
C SER A 152 1.62 -5.23 -6.19
N GLU A 153 2.38 -6.16 -6.74
CA GLU A 153 3.83 -6.08 -6.82
C GLU A 153 4.21 -5.29 -8.08
N ASN A 154 4.55 -4.03 -7.88
CA ASN A 154 4.95 -3.17 -8.97
C ASN A 154 6.37 -3.50 -9.45
N GLY A 155 6.52 -3.69 -10.76
CA GLY A 155 7.81 -3.69 -11.43
C GLY A 155 8.11 -2.31 -11.98
N VAL A 156 9.39 -1.92 -11.98
CA VAL A 156 9.84 -0.77 -12.76
C VAL A 156 10.13 -1.33 -14.15
N SER A 157 9.08 -1.46 -14.98
CA SER A 157 9.19 -2.05 -16.32
C SER A 157 10.21 -1.30 -17.19
N VAL A 158 11.01 -2.08 -17.91
CA VAL A 158 11.95 -1.61 -18.94
C VAL A 158 11.16 -1.11 -20.17
#